data_c13a08b690109255095ce4230eb71034
#
_entry.id   c13a08b690109255095ce4230eb71034
#
_cell.length_a   1.000
_cell.length_b   1.000
_cell.length_c   1.000
_cell.angle_alpha   90.00
_cell.angle_beta   90.00
_cell.angle_gamma   90.00
#
_symmetry.space_group_name_H-M   'P 1'
#
loop_
_entity.id
_entity.type
_entity.pdbx_description
1 polymer ?
#
loop_
_entity_poly.entity_id
_entity_poly.type
_entity_poly.pdbx_seq_one_letter_code
_entity_poly.pdbx_strand_id
1 'polypeptide(L)'
;MRRRLLTQNGELREIGVFNWTIPAWVVTLSTGEKFNACPSAGACANLCYARNGTYLFPKVREAHLRNLELVLDDPDGFERAMRRELRHPRFRPSGRPRSDAARHGESLDAWMREWVDTGGQAVRVHDAGDFFSDDYLRRWLRIAEATPDVLFYAYTKEVVRFREIAEREAPANFRWLFSMGGRQDHLVDRDLDRHADVFPDEDAIADAGYLSQEASDLYAITLGTTRVGIPANNIRHFRKRQGDETFATLQAGRHSRELPLAH
;
A
#
# COMPACT_ATOMS: atom_id res chain seq x y z
N MET A 1 -20.74 -9.04 -19.29
CA MET A 1 -19.99 -9.52 -18.10
C MET A 1 -19.53 -8.28 -17.32
N ARG A 2 -19.92 -8.14 -16.04
CA ARG A 2 -19.51 -6.96 -15.25
C ARG A 2 -18.00 -7.03 -14.98
N ARG A 3 -17.29 -5.93 -15.20
CA ARG A 3 -15.85 -5.82 -14.96
C ARG A 3 -15.56 -5.96 -13.46
N ARG A 4 -14.57 -6.78 -13.12
CA ARG A 4 -14.04 -6.86 -11.76
C ARG A 4 -13.14 -5.65 -11.49
N LEU A 5 -13.26 -5.07 -10.30
CA LEU A 5 -12.41 -3.96 -9.84
C LEU A 5 -11.14 -4.49 -9.16
N LEU A 6 -11.28 -5.56 -8.37
CA LEU A 6 -10.19 -6.17 -7.64
C LEU A 6 -9.56 -7.31 -8.44
N THR A 7 -8.24 -7.33 -8.47
CA THR A 7 -7.40 -8.30 -9.18
C THR A 7 -6.49 -9.06 -8.22
N GLN A 8 -5.83 -10.09 -8.72
CA GLN A 8 -4.78 -10.84 -8.02
C GLN A 8 -3.69 -11.18 -9.02
N ASN A 9 -2.43 -11.00 -8.66
CA ASN A 9 -1.31 -11.68 -9.29
C ASN A 9 -1.15 -13.10 -8.74
N GLY A 10 -0.14 -13.86 -9.20
CA GLY A 10 0.09 -15.23 -8.76
C GLY A 10 0.36 -15.33 -7.26
N GLU A 11 1.30 -14.52 -6.78
CA GLU A 11 1.74 -14.50 -5.38
C GLU A 11 0.61 -14.09 -4.42
N LEU A 12 -0.08 -12.99 -4.71
CA LEU A 12 -1.22 -12.53 -3.90
C LEU A 12 -2.38 -13.53 -3.87
N ARG A 13 -2.53 -14.34 -4.92
CA ARG A 13 -3.58 -15.38 -4.97
C ARG A 13 -3.30 -16.50 -3.97
N GLU A 14 -2.04 -16.89 -3.83
CA GLU A 14 -1.62 -17.96 -2.89
C GLU A 14 -1.93 -17.58 -1.44
N ILE A 15 -1.82 -16.30 -1.12
CA ILE A 15 -2.10 -15.76 0.21
C ILE A 15 -3.47 -15.09 0.34
N GLY A 16 -4.41 -15.33 -0.59
CA GLY A 16 -5.79 -14.80 -0.50
C GLY A 16 -5.89 -13.29 -0.43
N VAL A 17 -4.96 -12.56 -1.05
CA VAL A 17 -4.94 -11.10 -1.13
C VAL A 17 -5.41 -10.66 -2.51
N PHE A 18 -6.33 -9.71 -2.54
CA PHE A 18 -6.75 -9.00 -3.75
C PHE A 18 -6.14 -7.61 -3.75
N ASN A 19 -5.92 -7.02 -4.90
CA ASN A 19 -5.40 -5.68 -5.01
C ASN A 19 -6.29 -4.75 -5.83
N TRP A 20 -6.34 -3.50 -5.36
CA TRP A 20 -6.82 -2.35 -6.10
C TRP A 20 -5.63 -1.51 -6.55
N THR A 21 -5.60 -1.12 -7.82
CA THR A 21 -4.48 -0.39 -8.40
C THR A 21 -4.97 0.78 -9.23
N ILE A 22 -4.37 1.94 -9.02
CA ILE A 22 -4.46 3.12 -9.87
C ILE A 22 -3.05 3.45 -10.40
N PRO A 23 -2.89 4.32 -11.41
CA PRO A 23 -1.57 4.67 -11.92
C PRO A 23 -0.66 5.25 -10.83
N ALA A 24 0.63 4.96 -10.92
CA ALA A 24 1.63 5.56 -10.04
C ALA A 24 2.00 6.97 -10.50
N TRP A 25 2.23 7.86 -9.53
CA TRP A 25 2.75 9.21 -9.70
C TRP A 25 1.88 10.06 -10.63
N VAL A 26 2.48 10.77 -11.62
CA VAL A 26 1.75 11.64 -12.55
C VAL A 26 1.34 10.86 -13.79
N VAL A 27 0.07 10.93 -14.13
CA VAL A 27 -0.53 10.29 -15.30
C VAL A 27 -1.29 11.34 -16.14
N THR A 28 -1.40 11.10 -17.43
CA THR A 28 -2.28 11.86 -18.31
C THR A 28 -3.63 11.13 -18.41
N LEU A 29 -4.70 11.81 -18.02
CA LEU A 29 -6.08 11.31 -18.11
C LEU A 29 -6.57 11.26 -19.56
N SER A 30 -7.69 10.60 -19.81
CA SER A 30 -8.34 10.57 -21.13
C SER A 30 -8.73 11.96 -21.64
N THR A 31 -8.95 12.91 -20.72
CA THR A 31 -9.19 14.34 -21.03
C THR A 31 -7.96 15.09 -21.55
N GLY A 32 -6.76 14.51 -21.42
CA GLY A 32 -5.48 15.15 -21.69
C GLY A 32 -4.87 15.87 -20.47
N GLU A 33 -5.59 16.00 -19.37
CA GLU A 33 -5.09 16.62 -18.15
C GLU A 33 -4.09 15.72 -17.43
N LYS A 34 -3.14 16.34 -16.73
CA LYS A 34 -2.20 15.63 -15.85
C LYS A 34 -2.76 15.54 -14.44
N PHE A 35 -2.75 14.33 -13.89
CA PHE A 35 -3.17 14.05 -12.53
C PHE A 35 -2.04 13.38 -11.72
N ASN A 36 -1.84 13.84 -10.48
CA ASN A 36 -0.86 13.26 -9.58
C ASN A 36 -1.55 12.30 -8.58
N ALA A 37 -1.40 11.01 -8.83
CA ALA A 37 -1.97 9.95 -7.98
C ALA A 37 -1.12 9.60 -6.75
N CYS A 38 0.05 10.23 -6.56
CA CYS A 38 0.92 10.04 -5.39
C CYS A 38 1.45 11.41 -4.93
N PRO A 39 0.61 12.25 -4.29
CA PRO A 39 0.97 13.64 -3.96
C PRO A 39 2.21 13.76 -3.08
N SER A 40 2.39 12.86 -2.11
CA SER A 40 3.52 12.85 -1.18
C SER A 40 4.71 12.01 -1.63
N ALA A 41 4.75 11.57 -2.90
CA ALA A 41 5.91 10.86 -3.43
C ALA A 41 7.18 11.72 -3.38
N GLY A 42 8.25 11.14 -2.87
CA GLY A 42 9.58 11.75 -2.75
C GLY A 42 10.63 10.97 -3.54
N ALA A 43 11.64 10.44 -2.85
CA ALA A 43 12.69 9.61 -3.43
C ALA A 43 12.13 8.39 -4.17
N CYS A 44 11.04 7.80 -3.64
CA CYS A 44 10.37 6.64 -4.23
C CYS A 44 9.91 6.87 -5.69
N ALA A 45 9.58 8.09 -6.10
CA ALA A 45 9.12 8.37 -7.46
C ALA A 45 10.15 7.97 -8.53
N ASN A 46 11.46 8.05 -8.21
CA ASN A 46 12.54 7.67 -9.12
C ASN A 46 12.87 6.18 -9.14
N LEU A 47 12.38 5.46 -8.12
CA LEU A 47 12.63 4.03 -7.90
C LEU A 47 11.31 3.23 -7.94
N CYS A 48 10.24 3.83 -8.44
CA CYS A 48 8.91 3.24 -8.44
C CYS A 48 8.81 2.05 -9.40
N TYR A 49 8.67 0.86 -8.85
CA TYR A 49 8.52 -0.38 -9.61
C TYR A 49 7.29 -0.35 -10.52
N ALA A 50 6.21 0.33 -10.11
CA ALA A 50 4.98 0.47 -10.90
C ALA A 50 5.13 1.34 -12.16
N ARG A 51 6.32 1.83 -12.44
CA ARG A 51 6.70 2.51 -13.68
C ARG A 51 7.56 1.62 -14.59
N ASN A 52 7.61 0.31 -14.32
CA ASN A 52 8.43 -0.67 -15.05
C ASN A 52 7.70 -2.00 -15.22
N GLY A 53 8.30 -2.89 -15.99
CA GLY A 53 7.83 -4.26 -16.16
C GLY A 53 6.40 -4.35 -16.69
N THR A 54 5.60 -5.20 -16.08
CA THR A 54 4.22 -5.48 -16.47
C THR A 54 3.29 -4.27 -16.35
N TYR A 55 3.60 -3.30 -15.49
CA TYR A 55 2.84 -2.05 -15.38
C TYR A 55 2.87 -1.20 -16.66
N LEU A 56 3.87 -1.41 -17.53
CA LEU A 56 3.98 -0.71 -18.81
C LEU A 56 3.15 -1.35 -19.92
N PHE A 57 2.63 -2.56 -19.72
CA PHE A 57 1.80 -3.19 -20.74
C PHE A 57 0.53 -2.37 -21.01
N PRO A 58 0.18 -2.11 -22.29
CA PRO A 58 -0.93 -1.22 -22.62
C PRO A 58 -2.23 -1.57 -21.92
N LYS A 59 -2.61 -2.86 -21.87
CA LYS A 59 -3.83 -3.32 -21.19
C LYS A 59 -3.82 -3.08 -19.67
N VAL A 60 -2.65 -3.19 -19.04
CA VAL A 60 -2.48 -2.95 -17.59
C VAL A 60 -2.60 -1.46 -17.29
N ARG A 61 -1.85 -0.63 -18.02
CA ARG A 61 -1.92 0.84 -17.91
C ARG A 61 -3.34 1.37 -18.09
N GLU A 62 -4.01 0.90 -19.13
CA GLU A 62 -5.39 1.27 -19.43
C GLU A 62 -6.37 0.82 -18.33
N ALA A 63 -6.14 -0.36 -17.73
CA ALA A 63 -6.96 -0.83 -16.61
C ALA A 63 -6.78 0.06 -15.37
N HIS A 64 -5.55 0.44 -15.06
CA HIS A 64 -5.26 1.34 -13.93
C HIS A 64 -5.79 2.75 -14.16
N LEU A 65 -5.64 3.28 -15.38
CA LEU A 65 -6.19 4.59 -15.75
C LEU A 65 -7.71 4.61 -15.60
N ARG A 66 -8.41 3.61 -16.14
CA ARG A 66 -9.87 3.47 -15.98
C ARG A 66 -10.30 3.35 -14.52
N ASN A 67 -9.46 2.76 -13.65
CA ASN A 67 -9.74 2.71 -12.22
C ASN A 67 -9.69 4.10 -11.60
N LEU A 68 -8.66 4.87 -11.94
CA LEU A 68 -8.50 6.25 -11.47
C LEU A 68 -9.66 7.13 -11.98
N GLU A 69 -9.94 7.09 -13.28
CA GLU A 69 -11.03 7.86 -13.89
C GLU A 69 -12.39 7.51 -13.28
N LEU A 70 -12.66 6.23 -12.99
CA LEU A 70 -13.88 5.84 -12.27
C LEU A 70 -14.00 6.55 -10.91
N VAL A 71 -12.89 6.66 -10.16
CA VAL A 71 -12.90 7.35 -8.87
C VAL A 71 -13.09 8.85 -9.03
N LEU A 72 -12.51 9.46 -10.08
CA LEU A 72 -12.59 10.89 -10.31
C LEU A 72 -13.95 11.32 -10.87
N ASP A 73 -14.49 10.55 -11.81
CA ASP A 73 -15.69 10.92 -12.56
C ASP A 73 -17.00 10.50 -11.85
N ASP A 74 -16.98 9.33 -11.18
CA ASP A 74 -18.14 8.79 -10.44
C ASP A 74 -17.70 8.16 -9.11
N PRO A 75 -17.24 8.97 -8.14
CA PRO A 75 -16.76 8.48 -6.86
C PRO A 75 -17.81 7.68 -6.08
N ASP A 76 -19.08 8.04 -6.16
CA ASP A 76 -20.18 7.30 -5.54
C ASP A 76 -20.44 5.97 -6.26
N GLY A 77 -20.32 5.96 -7.58
CA GLY A 77 -20.41 4.74 -8.39
C GLY A 77 -19.28 3.78 -8.10
N PHE A 78 -18.05 4.29 -7.92
CA PHE A 78 -16.91 3.52 -7.45
C PHE A 78 -17.20 2.84 -6.11
N GLU A 79 -17.63 3.60 -5.09
CA GLU A 79 -17.94 3.07 -3.76
C GLU A 79 -19.03 2.01 -3.82
N ARG A 80 -20.14 2.27 -4.52
CA ARG A 80 -21.22 1.29 -4.72
C ARG A 80 -20.75 0.03 -5.45
N ALA A 81 -19.90 0.18 -6.47
CA ALA A 81 -19.39 -0.94 -7.25
C ALA A 81 -18.44 -1.82 -6.43
N MET A 82 -17.55 -1.21 -5.63
CA MET A 82 -16.61 -1.91 -4.75
C MET A 82 -17.34 -2.69 -3.66
N ARG A 83 -18.27 -2.04 -2.95
CA ARG A 83 -19.12 -2.72 -1.94
C ARG A 83 -19.90 -3.90 -2.52
N ARG A 84 -20.40 -3.78 -3.75
CA ARG A 84 -21.10 -4.87 -4.43
C ARG A 84 -20.17 -6.00 -4.80
N GLU A 85 -18.94 -5.70 -5.26
CA GLU A 85 -17.94 -6.71 -5.58
C GLU A 85 -17.51 -7.51 -4.36
N LEU A 86 -17.28 -6.83 -3.24
CA LEU A 86 -16.86 -7.43 -1.97
C LEU A 86 -17.92 -8.36 -1.34
N ARG A 87 -19.20 -8.25 -1.74
CA ARG A 87 -20.24 -9.22 -1.35
C ARG A 87 -20.15 -10.57 -2.06
N HIS A 88 -19.28 -10.69 -3.07
CA HIS A 88 -19.13 -11.95 -3.81
C HIS A 88 -18.54 -13.03 -2.89
N PRO A 89 -18.98 -14.31 -2.99
CA PRO A 89 -18.51 -15.41 -2.11
C PRO A 89 -16.99 -15.58 -2.02
N ARG A 90 -16.24 -15.18 -3.04
CA ARG A 90 -14.77 -15.25 -3.03
C ARG A 90 -14.08 -14.41 -1.93
N PHE A 91 -14.81 -13.46 -1.34
CA PHE A 91 -14.31 -12.63 -0.23
C PHE A 91 -14.74 -13.13 1.14
N ARG A 92 -15.52 -14.21 1.20
CA ARG A 92 -15.89 -14.84 2.47
C ARG A 92 -14.67 -15.54 3.09
N PRO A 93 -14.59 -15.60 4.42
CA PRO A 93 -13.60 -16.42 5.10
C PRO A 93 -13.62 -17.87 4.59
N SER A 94 -12.45 -18.47 4.48
CA SER A 94 -12.31 -19.85 3.96
C SER A 94 -12.74 -20.92 4.95
N GLY A 95 -12.90 -20.56 6.22
CA GLY A 95 -13.13 -21.48 7.34
C GLY A 95 -11.89 -22.28 7.75
N ARG A 96 -10.71 -21.92 7.26
CA ARG A 96 -9.43 -22.56 7.61
C ARG A 96 -8.46 -21.49 8.11
N PRO A 97 -7.85 -21.68 9.29
CA PRO A 97 -6.88 -20.73 9.82
C PRO A 97 -5.75 -20.41 8.84
N ARG A 98 -5.29 -19.17 8.85
CA ARG A 98 -4.20 -18.69 8.00
C ARG A 98 -2.85 -19.04 8.63
N SER A 99 -2.06 -19.85 7.95
CA SER A 99 -0.69 -20.17 8.39
C SER A 99 0.34 -19.10 7.98
N ASP A 100 0.03 -18.30 6.97
CA ASP A 100 0.89 -17.26 6.41
C ASP A 100 0.89 -15.95 7.21
N ALA A 101 -0.18 -15.70 7.99
CA ALA A 101 -0.30 -14.51 8.83
C ALA A 101 0.16 -14.72 10.29
N ALA A 102 0.25 -15.98 10.73
CA ALA A 102 0.39 -16.33 12.16
C ALA A 102 1.84 -16.49 12.64
N ARG A 103 2.84 -16.52 11.77
CA ARG A 103 4.22 -16.89 12.14
C ARG A 103 4.92 -15.94 13.12
N HIS A 104 4.40 -14.73 13.28
CA HIS A 104 4.97 -13.69 14.16
C HIS A 104 3.87 -12.96 14.96
N GLY A 105 2.73 -13.62 15.20
CA GLY A 105 1.47 -13.03 15.63
C GLY A 105 1.27 -12.81 17.12
N GLU A 106 2.32 -12.67 17.94
CA GLU A 106 2.17 -12.45 19.38
C GLU A 106 1.47 -11.12 19.73
N SER A 107 1.34 -10.19 18.79
CA SER A 107 0.72 -8.88 19.02
C SER A 107 -0.55 -8.60 18.23
N LEU A 108 -1.18 -9.63 17.65
CA LEU A 108 -2.44 -9.43 16.95
C LEU A 108 -3.56 -9.05 17.93
N ASP A 109 -4.33 -8.01 17.60
CA ASP A 109 -5.54 -7.68 18.34
C ASP A 109 -6.67 -8.70 18.13
N ALA A 110 -7.77 -8.55 18.84
CA ALA A 110 -8.87 -9.52 18.81
C ALA A 110 -9.46 -9.69 17.42
N TRP A 111 -9.63 -8.60 16.65
CA TRP A 111 -10.17 -8.66 15.30
C TRP A 111 -9.23 -9.41 14.34
N MET A 112 -7.92 -9.10 14.39
CA MET A 112 -6.92 -9.78 13.56
C MET A 112 -6.80 -11.25 13.89
N ARG A 113 -6.89 -11.66 15.17
CA ARG A 113 -6.91 -13.07 15.56
C ARG A 113 -8.10 -13.80 14.95
N GLU A 114 -9.31 -13.25 15.07
CA GLU A 114 -10.51 -13.85 14.48
C GLU A 114 -10.39 -13.95 12.95
N TRP A 115 -9.86 -12.91 12.29
CA TRP A 115 -9.62 -12.92 10.85
C TRP A 115 -8.62 -14.02 10.44
N VAL A 116 -7.55 -14.23 11.19
CA VAL A 116 -6.59 -15.34 10.99
C VAL A 116 -7.27 -16.68 11.19
N ASP A 117 -7.98 -16.87 12.30
CA ASP A 117 -8.61 -18.14 12.68
C ASP A 117 -9.72 -18.57 11.71
N THR A 118 -10.46 -17.62 11.17
CA THR A 118 -11.51 -17.87 10.19
C THR A 118 -11.02 -17.99 8.74
N GLY A 119 -9.76 -17.63 8.47
CA GLY A 119 -9.20 -17.63 7.12
C GLY A 119 -9.76 -16.53 6.24
N GLY A 120 -9.85 -15.33 6.78
CA GLY A 120 -10.37 -14.15 6.11
C GLY A 120 -9.58 -13.77 4.84
N GLN A 121 -10.23 -13.10 3.92
CA GLN A 121 -9.59 -12.56 2.71
C GLN A 121 -9.08 -11.12 2.96
N ALA A 122 -8.12 -10.67 2.16
CA ALA A 122 -7.58 -9.34 2.27
C ALA A 122 -7.63 -8.55 0.96
N VAL A 123 -7.69 -7.23 1.08
CA VAL A 123 -7.54 -6.29 -0.03
C VAL A 123 -6.37 -5.35 0.28
N ARG A 124 -5.33 -5.42 -0.56
CA ARG A 124 -4.28 -4.42 -0.60
C ARG A 124 -4.80 -3.22 -1.40
N VAL A 125 -5.00 -2.11 -0.69
CA VAL A 125 -5.39 -0.85 -1.33
C VAL A 125 -4.12 -0.15 -1.80
N HIS A 126 -4.03 0.06 -3.10
CA HIS A 126 -2.86 0.60 -3.79
C HIS A 126 -1.65 -0.35 -3.84
N ASP A 127 -1.68 -1.25 -4.79
CA ASP A 127 -0.46 -1.87 -5.30
C ASP A 127 0.41 -0.80 -6.01
N ALA A 128 -0.22 0.17 -6.69
CA ALA A 128 0.36 1.40 -7.19
C ALA A 128 -0.63 2.57 -7.02
N GLY A 129 -0.11 3.80 -6.95
CA GLY A 129 -0.86 4.99 -6.56
C GLY A 129 -0.86 5.19 -5.04
N ASP A 130 -1.56 6.21 -4.56
CA ASP A 130 -1.73 6.50 -3.13
C ASP A 130 -3.07 7.21 -2.90
N PHE A 131 -3.40 7.54 -1.67
CA PHE A 131 -4.63 8.25 -1.30
C PHE A 131 -4.50 9.75 -1.62
N PHE A 132 -4.85 10.13 -2.82
CA PHE A 132 -4.63 11.47 -3.37
C PHE A 132 -5.57 12.55 -2.83
N SER A 133 -6.67 12.18 -2.13
CA SER A 133 -7.59 13.13 -1.50
C SER A 133 -8.24 12.57 -0.25
N ASP A 134 -8.75 13.46 0.61
CA ASP A 134 -9.44 13.11 1.85
C ASP A 134 -10.76 12.36 1.58
N ASP A 135 -11.53 12.80 0.57
CA ASP A 135 -12.76 12.10 0.18
C ASP A 135 -12.46 10.67 -0.29
N TYR A 136 -11.40 10.48 -1.08
CA TYR A 136 -11.01 9.17 -1.55
C TYR A 136 -10.59 8.23 -0.40
N LEU A 137 -9.84 8.72 0.59
CA LEU A 137 -9.55 7.95 1.80
C LEU A 137 -10.83 7.59 2.55
N ARG A 138 -11.71 8.56 2.84
CA ARG A 138 -12.97 8.29 3.54
C ARG A 138 -13.86 7.29 2.82
N ARG A 139 -13.86 7.27 1.48
CA ARG A 139 -14.58 6.25 0.71
C ARG A 139 -14.05 4.85 1.00
N TRP A 140 -12.75 4.69 1.07
CA TRP A 140 -12.15 3.41 1.42
C TRP A 140 -12.49 2.99 2.85
N LEU A 141 -12.49 3.91 3.80
CA LEU A 141 -12.90 3.61 5.19
C LEU A 141 -14.37 3.16 5.25
N ARG A 142 -15.28 3.84 4.54
CA ARG A 142 -16.69 3.42 4.44
C ARG A 142 -16.89 2.09 3.71
N ILE A 143 -16.06 1.77 2.71
CA ILE A 143 -16.05 0.46 2.05
C ILE A 143 -15.62 -0.62 3.06
N ALA A 144 -14.58 -0.39 3.82
CA ALA A 144 -14.10 -1.31 4.83
C ALA A 144 -15.14 -1.54 5.94
N GLU A 145 -15.73 -0.48 6.47
CA GLU A 145 -16.82 -0.56 7.46
C GLU A 145 -18.00 -1.40 6.96
N ALA A 146 -18.38 -1.27 5.68
CA ALA A 146 -19.48 -2.01 5.07
C ALA A 146 -19.15 -3.48 4.76
N THR A 147 -17.91 -3.92 4.96
CA THR A 147 -17.41 -5.29 4.68
C THR A 147 -16.49 -5.78 5.79
N PRO A 148 -17.01 -5.96 7.02
CA PRO A 148 -16.23 -6.15 8.23
C PRO A 148 -15.40 -7.47 8.26
N ASP A 149 -15.74 -8.46 7.43
CA ASP A 149 -15.04 -9.75 7.35
C ASP A 149 -13.79 -9.71 6.44
N VAL A 150 -13.59 -8.59 5.72
CA VAL A 150 -12.47 -8.44 4.78
C VAL A 150 -11.43 -7.48 5.39
N LEU A 151 -10.18 -7.91 5.43
CA LEU A 151 -9.07 -7.07 5.83
C LEU A 151 -8.69 -6.12 4.69
N PHE A 152 -8.59 -4.84 4.99
CA PHE A 152 -8.01 -3.85 4.08
C PHE A 152 -6.67 -3.39 4.65
N TYR A 153 -5.67 -3.30 3.79
CA TYR A 153 -4.40 -2.71 4.20
C TYR A 153 -3.76 -1.90 3.08
N ALA A 154 -2.96 -0.93 3.49
CA ALA A 154 -2.32 0.00 2.58
C ALA A 154 -0.92 0.39 3.04
N TYR A 155 -0.04 0.61 2.05
CA TYR A 155 1.18 1.38 2.22
C TYR A 155 0.89 2.81 1.77
N THR A 156 1.23 3.80 2.58
CA THR A 156 0.95 5.20 2.21
C THR A 156 2.10 6.13 2.58
N LYS A 157 2.22 7.20 1.82
CA LYS A 157 3.11 8.33 2.10
C LYS A 157 2.35 9.57 2.55
N GLU A 158 1.03 9.46 2.64
CA GLU A 158 0.12 10.54 3.04
C GLU A 158 -0.02 10.61 4.57
N VAL A 159 1.09 10.88 5.28
CA VAL A 159 1.15 10.83 6.75
C VAL A 159 0.13 11.78 7.38
N VAL A 160 0.11 13.05 6.94
CA VAL A 160 -0.83 14.07 7.46
C VAL A 160 -2.27 13.59 7.33
N ARG A 161 -2.66 13.16 6.12
CA ARG A 161 -4.03 12.71 5.82
C ARG A 161 -4.44 11.53 6.69
N PHE A 162 -3.55 10.56 6.89
CA PHE A 162 -3.84 9.38 7.70
C PHE A 162 -3.94 9.72 9.20
N ARG A 163 -3.11 10.62 9.72
CA ARG A 163 -3.23 11.11 11.11
C ARG A 163 -4.53 11.88 11.34
N GLU A 164 -4.91 12.73 10.41
CA GLU A 164 -6.12 13.55 10.56
C GLU A 164 -7.42 12.75 10.39
N ILE A 165 -7.41 11.72 9.52
CA ILE A 165 -8.61 10.98 9.12
C ILE A 165 -8.56 9.53 9.62
N ALA A 166 -7.59 8.73 9.18
CA ALA A 166 -7.60 7.28 9.42
C ALA A 166 -7.45 6.93 10.91
N GLU A 167 -6.62 7.63 11.66
CA GLU A 167 -6.46 7.40 13.11
C GLU A 167 -7.76 7.59 13.89
N ARG A 168 -8.71 8.37 13.37
CA ARG A 168 -10.00 8.66 14.03
C ARG A 168 -11.16 7.87 13.44
N GLU A 169 -11.14 7.61 12.15
CA GLU A 169 -12.30 7.13 11.40
C GLU A 169 -12.14 5.67 10.92
N ALA A 170 -10.93 5.08 10.96
CA ALA A 170 -10.71 3.76 10.41
C ALA A 170 -11.38 2.66 11.24
N PRO A 171 -12.16 1.76 10.61
CA PRO A 171 -12.69 0.57 11.26
C PRO A 171 -11.58 -0.44 11.54
N ALA A 172 -11.83 -1.39 12.44
CA ALA A 172 -10.86 -2.38 12.90
C ALA A 172 -10.27 -3.26 11.79
N ASN A 173 -10.96 -3.39 10.68
CA ASN A 173 -10.51 -4.16 9.51
C ASN A 173 -9.73 -3.32 8.47
N PHE A 174 -9.41 -2.05 8.74
CA PHE A 174 -8.57 -1.22 7.90
C PHE A 174 -7.24 -0.93 8.59
N ARG A 175 -6.13 -1.38 7.99
CA ARG A 175 -4.77 -1.26 8.52
C ARG A 175 -3.89 -0.49 7.55
N TRP A 176 -2.87 0.18 8.08
CA TRP A 176 -1.89 0.84 7.23
C TRP A 176 -0.51 0.82 7.86
N LEU A 177 0.47 1.10 7.03
CA LEU A 177 1.81 1.44 7.44
C LEU A 177 2.33 2.59 6.57
N PHE A 178 3.11 3.47 7.18
CA PHE A 178 3.76 4.55 6.45
C PHE A 178 4.93 3.98 5.63
N SER A 179 4.97 4.32 4.34
CA SER A 179 6.01 3.83 3.43
C SER A 179 7.06 4.90 3.22
N MET A 180 8.28 4.65 3.66
CA MET A 180 9.40 5.61 3.58
C MET A 180 9.78 5.94 2.12
N GLY A 181 10.49 7.05 1.91
CA GLY A 181 10.82 7.60 0.61
C GLY A 181 9.82 8.65 0.11
N GLY A 182 8.96 9.15 1.00
CA GLY A 182 7.98 10.21 0.76
C GLY A 182 8.40 11.57 1.28
N ARG A 183 7.73 12.63 0.81
CA ARG A 183 7.99 14.01 1.25
C ARG A 183 7.65 14.24 2.73
N GLN A 184 6.80 13.40 3.30
CA GLN A 184 6.31 13.50 4.68
C GLN A 184 7.03 12.55 5.64
N ASP A 185 8.14 11.90 5.24
CA ASP A 185 8.88 10.96 6.07
C ASP A 185 9.31 11.53 7.42
N HIS A 186 9.59 12.84 7.47
CA HIS A 186 9.97 13.56 8.69
C HIS A 186 8.85 13.64 9.74
N LEU A 187 7.62 13.31 9.37
CA LEU A 187 6.47 13.25 10.27
C LEU A 187 6.25 11.85 10.86
N VAL A 188 6.93 10.82 10.35
CA VAL A 188 6.81 9.45 10.85
C VAL A 188 7.64 9.29 12.11
N ASP A 189 7.00 8.92 13.21
CA ASP A 189 7.69 8.47 14.43
C ASP A 189 8.11 7.00 14.24
N ARG A 190 9.42 6.78 14.03
CA ARG A 190 9.94 5.45 13.71
C ARG A 190 9.88 4.45 14.86
N ASP A 191 9.62 4.89 16.07
CA ASP A 191 9.49 4.02 17.24
C ASP A 191 8.02 3.63 17.50
N LEU A 192 7.09 4.54 17.21
CA LEU A 192 5.66 4.36 17.49
C LEU A 192 4.85 3.97 16.25
N ASP A 193 5.13 4.58 15.10
CA ASP A 193 4.37 4.33 13.88
C ASP A 193 4.80 3.04 13.19
N ARG A 194 3.84 2.23 12.78
CA ARG A 194 4.14 1.14 11.84
C ARG A 194 4.56 1.74 10.50
N HIS A 195 5.74 1.37 10.07
CA HIS A 195 6.31 1.87 8.82
C HIS A 195 7.10 0.80 8.07
N ALA A 196 7.23 1.00 6.76
CA ALA A 196 8.05 0.17 5.89
C ALA A 196 9.14 1.00 5.22
N ASP A 197 10.35 0.47 5.15
CA ASP A 197 11.43 1.03 4.35
C ASP A 197 11.96 0.00 3.36
N VAL A 198 12.48 0.47 2.22
CA VAL A 198 13.05 -0.40 1.18
C VAL A 198 14.56 -0.42 1.32
N PHE A 199 15.09 -1.59 1.59
CA PHE A 199 16.50 -1.86 1.80
C PHE A 199 17.17 -2.48 0.57
N PRO A 200 18.50 -2.37 0.41
CA PRO A 200 19.21 -3.01 -0.69
C PRO A 200 19.02 -4.54 -0.75
N ASP A 201 19.00 -5.20 0.42
CA ASP A 201 18.88 -6.65 0.57
C ASP A 201 18.40 -7.03 1.98
N GLU A 202 18.32 -8.34 2.24
CA GLU A 202 17.88 -8.91 3.52
C GLU A 202 18.88 -8.68 4.66
N ASP A 203 20.17 -8.69 4.37
CA ASP A 203 21.21 -8.45 5.39
C ASP A 203 21.09 -7.02 5.91
N ALA A 204 20.90 -6.04 5.02
CA ALA A 204 20.67 -4.65 5.41
C ALA A 204 19.37 -4.44 6.22
N ILE A 205 18.32 -5.22 5.95
CA ILE A 205 17.09 -5.22 6.76
C ILE A 205 17.39 -5.68 8.18
N ALA A 206 18.10 -6.81 8.33
CA ALA A 206 18.44 -7.38 9.63
C ALA A 206 19.38 -6.47 10.44
N ASP A 207 20.41 -5.93 9.80
CA ASP A 207 21.39 -5.02 10.42
C ASP A 207 20.73 -3.73 10.93
N ALA A 208 19.68 -3.24 10.25
CA ALA A 208 18.91 -2.08 10.67
C ALA A 208 17.86 -2.39 11.77
N GLY A 209 17.71 -3.65 12.18
CA GLY A 209 16.73 -4.08 13.19
C GLY A 209 15.28 -4.07 12.69
N TYR A 210 15.07 -4.25 11.38
CA TYR A 210 13.76 -4.42 10.78
C TYR A 210 13.43 -5.90 10.59
N LEU A 211 12.14 -6.23 10.49
CA LEU A 211 11.69 -7.57 10.10
C LEU A 211 11.26 -7.57 8.64
N SER A 212 11.77 -8.54 7.88
CA SER A 212 11.47 -8.65 6.46
C SER A 212 10.04 -9.14 6.20
N GLN A 213 9.40 -8.56 5.19
CA GLN A 213 8.13 -9.03 4.66
C GLN A 213 8.27 -9.96 3.44
N GLU A 214 9.49 -10.33 3.01
CA GLU A 214 9.73 -11.09 1.77
C GLU A 214 8.89 -12.37 1.67
N ALA A 215 8.68 -13.05 2.79
CA ALA A 215 7.94 -14.32 2.80
C ALA A 215 6.41 -14.16 2.60
N SER A 216 5.83 -13.00 2.87
CA SER A 216 4.40 -12.72 2.66
C SER A 216 4.10 -11.23 2.70
N ASP A 217 3.34 -10.74 1.72
CA ASP A 217 2.87 -9.34 1.72
C ASP A 217 2.00 -8.99 2.95
N LEU A 218 1.36 -9.97 3.57
CA LEU A 218 0.61 -9.80 4.83
C LEU A 218 1.50 -9.50 6.03
N TYR A 219 2.79 -9.79 5.97
CA TYR A 219 3.72 -9.46 7.04
C TYR A 219 3.83 -7.96 7.27
N ALA A 220 3.51 -7.16 6.26
CA ALA A 220 3.38 -5.72 6.41
C ALA A 220 2.54 -5.29 7.61
N ILE A 221 1.50 -6.06 7.93
CA ILE A 221 0.51 -5.72 8.96
C ILE A 221 0.36 -6.78 10.05
N THR A 222 0.94 -7.97 9.88
CA THR A 222 0.82 -9.07 10.87
C THR A 222 2.08 -9.30 11.70
N LEU A 223 3.25 -8.78 11.29
CA LEU A 223 4.46 -8.84 12.10
C LEU A 223 4.29 -8.12 13.44
N GLY A 224 4.82 -8.68 14.52
CA GLY A 224 4.83 -8.10 15.87
C GLY A 224 5.81 -6.91 16.02
N THR A 225 6.03 -6.12 14.97
CA THR A 225 6.94 -4.97 14.96
C THR A 225 6.31 -3.77 14.28
N THR A 226 6.77 -2.57 14.62
CA THR A 226 6.47 -1.35 13.87
C THR A 226 7.40 -1.15 12.67
N ARG A 227 8.53 -1.88 12.60
CA ARG A 227 9.61 -1.72 11.61
C ARG A 227 9.59 -2.86 10.60
N VAL A 228 9.04 -2.61 9.41
CA VAL A 228 8.91 -3.59 8.32
C VAL A 228 9.95 -3.30 7.24
N GLY A 229 10.80 -4.28 6.95
CA GLY A 229 11.78 -4.20 5.87
C GLY A 229 11.25 -4.80 4.57
N ILE A 230 11.50 -4.11 3.47
CA ILE A 230 11.19 -4.57 2.11
C ILE A 230 12.50 -4.68 1.34
N PRO A 231 12.90 -5.85 0.85
CA PRO A 231 14.08 -5.94 0.01
C PRO A 231 13.83 -5.27 -1.33
N ALA A 232 14.85 -4.61 -1.88
CA ALA A 232 14.76 -3.95 -3.17
C ALA A 232 14.42 -4.95 -4.28
N ASN A 233 13.51 -4.56 -5.15
CA ASN A 233 13.18 -5.39 -6.31
C ASN A 233 14.38 -5.56 -7.27
N ASN A 234 14.39 -6.64 -8.06
CA ASN A 234 15.49 -7.00 -8.95
C ASN A 234 15.59 -6.15 -10.24
N ILE A 235 15.04 -4.92 -10.25
CA ILE A 235 15.16 -4.02 -11.39
C ILE A 235 16.55 -3.38 -11.39
N ARG A 236 17.43 -3.86 -12.27
CA ARG A 236 18.87 -3.54 -12.30
C ARG A 236 19.18 -2.03 -12.23
N HIS A 237 18.46 -1.19 -12.95
CA HIS A 237 18.71 0.25 -12.95
C HIS A 237 18.21 0.94 -11.67
N PHE A 238 17.24 0.36 -10.95
CA PHE A 238 16.83 0.86 -9.63
C PHE A 238 17.83 0.47 -8.57
N ARG A 239 18.29 -0.78 -8.54
CA ARG A 239 19.37 -1.21 -7.64
C ARG A 239 20.62 -0.33 -7.81
N LYS A 240 21.00 -0.03 -9.06
CA LYS A 240 22.13 0.88 -9.31
C LYS A 240 21.92 2.31 -8.78
N ARG A 241 20.66 2.80 -8.78
CA ARG A 241 20.34 4.15 -8.25
C ARG A 241 20.20 4.15 -6.74
N GLN A 242 19.69 3.09 -6.18
CA GLN A 242 19.52 2.94 -4.74
C GLN A 242 20.89 2.76 -4.08
N GLY A 243 21.78 1.97 -4.67
CA GLY A 243 23.06 1.61 -4.06
C GLY A 243 22.84 0.90 -2.73
N ASP A 244 23.58 1.29 -1.72
CA ASP A 244 23.51 0.75 -0.36
C ASP A 244 22.55 1.57 0.54
N GLU A 245 21.78 2.49 -0.05
CA GLU A 245 20.87 3.38 0.66
C GLU A 245 19.47 2.78 0.81
N THR A 246 18.78 3.15 1.89
CA THR A 246 17.32 2.89 2.02
C THR A 246 16.51 4.01 1.36
N PHE A 247 15.19 3.80 1.18
CA PHE A 247 14.34 4.87 0.65
C PHE A 247 14.25 6.04 1.62
N ALA A 248 14.31 5.80 2.93
CA ALA A 248 14.35 6.86 3.93
C ALA A 248 15.63 7.69 3.84
N THR A 249 16.79 7.06 3.71
CA THR A 249 18.08 7.78 3.61
C THR A 249 18.17 8.57 2.31
N LEU A 250 17.72 8.00 1.20
CA LEU A 250 17.62 8.71 -0.08
C LEU A 250 16.70 9.94 0.01
N GLN A 251 15.59 9.85 0.75
CA GLN A 251 14.69 10.99 0.95
C GLN A 251 15.31 12.06 1.83
N ALA A 252 15.96 11.68 2.93
CA ALA A 252 16.67 12.61 3.82
C ALA A 252 17.77 13.39 3.08
N GLY A 253 18.53 12.71 2.22
CA GLY A 253 19.55 13.34 1.38
C GLY A 253 19.00 14.34 0.36
N ARG A 254 17.73 14.21 -0.06
CA ARG A 254 17.04 15.20 -0.90
C ARG A 254 16.62 16.43 -0.10
N HIS A 255 16.04 16.21 1.06
CA HIS A 255 15.56 17.30 1.92
C HIS A 255 16.72 18.23 2.32
N SER A 256 17.88 17.65 2.62
CA SER A 256 19.10 18.42 2.95
C SER A 256 19.63 19.27 1.79
N ARG A 257 19.33 18.90 0.53
CA ARG A 257 19.75 19.68 -0.66
C ARG A 257 18.76 20.76 -1.04
N GLU A 258 17.49 20.63 -0.62
CA GLU A 258 16.41 21.59 -0.88
C GLU A 258 16.34 22.72 0.17
N LEU A 259 16.93 22.51 1.37
CA LEU A 259 17.06 23.56 2.38
C LEU A 259 18.19 24.52 1.98
N PRO A 260 17.93 25.84 1.89
CA PRO A 260 19.00 26.81 1.68
C PRO A 260 20.01 26.72 2.82
N LEU A 261 21.30 26.70 2.49
CA LEU A 261 22.37 26.84 3.48
C LEU A 261 22.07 28.10 4.29
N ALA A 262 21.75 27.94 5.57
CA ALA A 262 21.65 29.06 6.50
C ALA A 262 23.03 29.73 6.58
N HIS A 263 23.13 30.95 6.04
CA HIS A 263 24.28 31.82 6.15
C HIS A 263 24.30 32.54 7.49
#